data_132dea3ade88b76ce9bd982b14cf6fa1
#
_entry.id   132dea3ade88b76ce9bd982b14cf6fa1
#
_cell.length_a   1.000
_cell.length_b   1.000
_cell.length_c   1.000
_cell.angle_alpha   90.00
_cell.angle_beta   90.00
_cell.angle_gamma   90.00
#
_symmetry.space_group_name_H-M   'P 1'
#
loop_
_entity.id
_entity.type
_entity.pdbx_description
1 polymer ?
#
loop_
_entity_poly.entity_id
_entity_poly.type
_entity_poly.pdbx_seq_one_letter_code
_entity_poly.pdbx_strand_id
1 'polypeptide(L)'
;MNIVETILTPILLNISQTDKWQRDFLIELFKTLFSRQGRFNFENLTRYSKYNELTHRRQFSKYLDWLSLNKSFVDFNSGVHIGVIDCSFISKSGKKTFGLDKFWSGVASQAKYGLEISVLACINVTTGKVTFLDATQTPSGLSKKEGSKYSRTDFYLEQILDCLKSLPTIVYYVADGFYAKEKIINGLTSNGKHLITKLRSDANLKYLNEKPRLKGQRGASRKYSGKVDFKKNGISDLSKWILVGLDEKYPHLTIYTQKLYAVNFDRIFGVVLLLNTKTNKYVLLASTDTKLDARLITKYYQLRFQIEFIFRDAKQFMGLNDCQARDENKLDYHFNASLTAVNIARKAIQQDEIYNKSMNNFMRYQYNRKFAETIYYKLSQNDEFDLIQSIWLQAPMWGNLVT
;
A
#
# COMPACT_ATOMS: atom_id res chain seq x y z
N MET A 1 -24.01 9.45 17.50
CA MET A 1 -22.67 8.83 17.72
C MET A 1 -21.72 9.32 16.64
N ASN A 2 -20.44 9.51 16.92
CA ASN A 2 -19.47 9.94 15.91
C ASN A 2 -19.16 8.75 14.98
N ILE A 3 -19.12 8.98 13.66
CA ILE A 3 -18.87 7.90 12.65
C ILE A 3 -17.57 7.12 12.92
N VAL A 4 -16.53 7.81 13.40
CA VAL A 4 -15.25 7.18 13.77
C VAL A 4 -15.44 6.19 14.92
N GLU A 5 -16.20 6.57 15.93
CA GLU A 5 -16.53 5.74 17.09
C GLU A 5 -17.38 4.52 16.68
N THR A 6 -18.37 4.75 15.80
CA THR A 6 -19.20 3.67 15.23
C THR A 6 -18.36 2.62 14.50
N ILE A 7 -17.36 3.05 13.72
CA ILE A 7 -16.49 2.16 12.96
C ILE A 7 -15.47 1.45 13.86
N LEU A 8 -14.82 2.18 14.77
CA LEU A 8 -13.68 1.65 15.52
C LEU A 8 -14.06 0.81 16.74
N THR A 9 -15.15 1.15 17.43
CA THR A 9 -15.53 0.45 18.67
C THR A 9 -15.64 -1.07 18.47
N PRO A 10 -16.41 -1.60 17.50
CA PRO A 10 -16.52 -3.04 17.30
C PRO A 10 -15.18 -3.67 16.87
N ILE A 11 -14.35 -2.97 16.12
CA ILE A 11 -13.03 -3.47 15.69
C ILE A 11 -12.10 -3.59 16.89
N LEU A 12 -11.98 -2.53 17.69
CA LEU A 12 -11.05 -2.46 18.82
C LEU A 12 -11.41 -3.42 19.96
N LEU A 13 -12.68 -3.77 20.12
CA LEU A 13 -13.11 -4.79 21.08
C LEU A 13 -12.57 -6.20 20.72
N ASN A 14 -12.31 -6.46 19.45
CA ASN A 14 -11.77 -7.72 18.95
C ASN A 14 -10.22 -7.77 18.90
N ILE A 15 -9.53 -6.67 19.23
CA ILE A 15 -8.07 -6.64 19.30
C ILE A 15 -7.62 -7.06 20.71
N SER A 16 -7.11 -8.27 20.84
CA SER A 16 -6.82 -8.91 22.13
C SER A 16 -5.79 -8.18 22.99
N GLN A 17 -4.92 -7.38 22.41
CA GLN A 17 -3.79 -6.72 23.09
C GLN A 17 -4.08 -5.27 23.51
N THR A 18 -5.34 -4.79 23.36
CA THR A 18 -5.69 -3.41 23.73
C THR A 18 -6.52 -3.37 25.01
N ASP A 19 -6.07 -2.60 26.00
CA ASP A 19 -6.87 -2.28 27.17
C ASP A 19 -7.96 -1.22 26.86
N LYS A 20 -8.89 -1.02 27.77
CA LYS A 20 -9.96 -0.01 27.63
C LYS A 20 -9.39 1.38 27.36
N TRP A 21 -8.36 1.76 28.11
CA TRP A 21 -7.76 3.09 28.01
C TRP A 21 -7.09 3.32 26.64
N GLN A 22 -6.41 2.30 26.11
CA GLN A 22 -5.80 2.36 24.78
C GLN A 22 -6.87 2.45 23.66
N ARG A 23 -7.98 1.71 23.81
CA ARG A 23 -9.12 1.82 22.86
C ARG A 23 -9.73 3.23 22.89
N ASP A 24 -9.98 3.79 24.05
CA ASP A 24 -10.50 5.15 24.22
C ASP A 24 -9.54 6.19 23.63
N PHE A 25 -8.23 5.98 23.82
CA PHE A 25 -7.19 6.82 23.22
C PHE A 25 -7.22 6.76 21.68
N LEU A 26 -7.30 5.57 21.10
CA LEU A 26 -7.33 5.39 19.63
C LEU A 26 -8.56 6.04 19.00
N ILE A 27 -9.72 5.89 19.59
CA ILE A 27 -10.95 6.55 19.12
C ILE A 27 -10.77 8.07 19.15
N GLU A 28 -10.28 8.62 20.26
CA GLU A 28 -10.03 10.05 20.37
C GLU A 28 -8.93 10.54 19.42
N LEU A 29 -7.85 9.77 19.25
CA LEU A 29 -6.79 10.08 18.28
C LEU A 29 -7.34 10.25 16.88
N PHE A 30 -8.13 9.30 16.38
CA PHE A 30 -8.66 9.37 15.02
C PHE A 30 -9.75 10.44 14.88
N LYS A 31 -10.61 10.65 15.88
CA LYS A 31 -11.53 11.81 15.92
C LYS A 31 -10.77 13.13 15.79
N THR A 32 -9.71 13.28 16.57
CA THR A 32 -8.84 14.47 16.55
C THR A 32 -8.13 14.60 15.20
N LEU A 33 -7.62 13.51 14.65
CA LEU A 33 -6.89 13.51 13.38
C LEU A 33 -7.77 13.97 12.22
N PHE A 34 -9.06 13.62 12.20
CA PHE A 34 -9.99 14.06 11.16
C PHE A 34 -10.53 15.46 11.37
N SER A 35 -10.58 15.96 12.60
CA SER A 35 -11.12 17.27 12.93
C SER A 35 -10.08 18.37 13.09
N ARG A 36 -8.78 18.04 13.02
CA ARG A 36 -7.70 19.04 13.17
C ARG A 36 -7.52 19.86 11.89
N GLN A 37 -7.05 21.07 12.08
CA GLN A 37 -6.37 21.86 11.03
C GLN A 37 -4.86 21.88 11.28
N GLY A 38 -4.09 21.98 10.20
CA GLY A 38 -2.63 22.03 10.28
C GLY A 38 -1.97 20.65 10.45
N ARG A 39 -0.73 20.66 10.94
CA ARG A 39 0.14 19.48 10.96
C ARG A 39 -0.27 18.43 11.98
N PHE A 40 -0.05 17.18 11.64
CA PHE A 40 -0.17 16.06 12.57
C PHE A 40 1.10 15.96 13.43
N ASN A 41 1.13 16.70 14.50
CA ASN A 41 2.18 16.63 15.54
C ASN A 41 1.58 16.69 16.94
N PHE A 42 2.37 16.38 17.96
CA PHE A 42 1.86 16.23 19.33
C PHE A 42 1.27 17.52 19.89
N GLU A 43 1.92 18.65 19.65
CA GLU A 43 1.43 19.96 20.11
C GLU A 43 0.08 20.29 19.46
N ASN A 44 -0.03 20.13 18.13
CA ASN A 44 -1.27 20.46 17.44
C ASN A 44 -2.42 19.51 17.80
N LEU A 45 -2.14 18.23 18.07
CA LEU A 45 -3.16 17.30 18.56
C LEU A 45 -3.82 17.78 19.85
N THR A 46 -3.07 18.40 20.78
CA THR A 46 -3.63 18.86 22.06
C THR A 46 -4.69 19.95 21.92
N ARG A 47 -4.67 20.70 20.80
CA ARG A 47 -5.63 21.76 20.52
C ARG A 47 -7.02 21.24 20.20
N TYR A 48 -7.12 20.00 19.73
CA TYR A 48 -8.36 19.37 19.27
C TYR A 48 -8.76 18.12 20.06
N SER A 49 -7.87 17.61 20.92
CA SER A 49 -8.06 16.41 21.73
C SER A 49 -8.34 16.75 23.19
N LYS A 50 -9.01 15.84 23.88
CA LYS A 50 -9.11 15.90 25.36
C LYS A 50 -7.81 15.52 26.07
N TYR A 51 -6.83 14.98 25.37
CA TYR A 51 -5.55 14.55 25.92
C TYR A 51 -4.47 15.62 25.72
N ASN A 52 -3.57 15.75 26.70
CA ASN A 52 -2.42 16.64 26.61
C ASN A 52 -1.27 16.02 25.78
N GLU A 53 -0.26 16.83 25.48
CA GLU A 53 0.87 16.44 24.65
C GLU A 53 1.65 15.24 25.25
N LEU A 54 1.84 15.23 26.56
CA LEU A 54 2.57 14.16 27.25
C LEU A 54 1.87 12.81 27.11
N THR A 55 0.53 12.81 27.16
CA THR A 55 -0.29 11.62 26.92
C THR A 55 -0.11 11.11 25.50
N HIS A 56 -0.19 11.98 24.48
CA HIS A 56 0.07 11.60 23.11
C HIS A 56 1.48 11.00 22.94
N ARG A 57 2.51 11.67 23.49
CA ARG A 57 3.90 11.18 23.43
C ARG A 57 4.10 9.80 24.07
N ARG A 58 3.43 9.53 25.19
CA ARG A 58 3.49 8.23 25.89
C ARG A 58 2.79 7.14 25.10
N GLN A 59 1.62 7.44 24.52
CA GLN A 59 0.86 6.46 23.75
C GLN A 59 1.54 6.08 22.46
N PHE A 60 2.18 7.02 21.77
CA PHE A 60 2.94 6.76 20.56
C PHE A 60 4.22 5.94 20.81
N SER A 61 4.59 5.70 22.05
CA SER A 61 5.69 4.78 22.41
C SER A 61 5.19 3.35 22.71
N LYS A 62 3.87 3.12 22.72
CA LYS A 62 3.31 1.80 22.98
C LYS A 62 3.17 0.99 21.69
N TYR A 63 3.34 -0.31 21.83
CA TYR A 63 3.04 -1.24 20.76
C TYR A 63 1.54 -1.29 20.47
N LEU A 64 1.19 -1.39 19.19
CA LEU A 64 -0.15 -1.71 18.71
C LEU A 64 -0.03 -2.67 17.52
N ASP A 65 -0.83 -3.73 17.52
CA ASP A 65 -0.93 -4.64 16.40
C ASP A 65 -1.75 -3.99 15.25
N TRP A 66 -1.03 -3.20 14.44
CA TRP A 66 -1.59 -2.49 13.30
C TRP A 66 -2.14 -3.43 12.24
N LEU A 67 -1.47 -4.57 12.01
CA LEU A 67 -1.91 -5.56 11.03
C LEU A 67 -3.30 -6.12 11.40
N SER A 68 -3.50 -6.53 12.65
CA SER A 68 -4.80 -7.03 13.12
C SER A 68 -5.88 -5.96 13.05
N LEU A 69 -5.56 -4.72 13.44
CA LEU A 69 -6.48 -3.59 13.31
C LEU A 69 -6.91 -3.35 11.86
N ASN A 70 -5.94 -3.24 10.96
CA ASN A 70 -6.21 -2.91 9.56
C ASN A 70 -6.84 -4.07 8.78
N LYS A 71 -6.51 -5.31 9.12
CA LYS A 71 -7.14 -6.50 8.57
C LYS A 71 -8.65 -6.53 8.80
N SER A 72 -9.14 -5.93 9.88
CA SER A 72 -10.58 -5.84 10.18
C SER A 72 -11.37 -4.95 9.20
N PHE A 73 -10.71 -4.16 8.36
CA PHE A 73 -11.34 -3.41 7.27
C PHE A 73 -11.47 -4.22 5.98
N VAL A 74 -10.93 -5.44 5.92
CA VAL A 74 -10.99 -6.32 4.75
C VAL A 74 -12.04 -7.40 4.96
N ASP A 75 -12.99 -7.48 4.06
CA ASP A 75 -13.89 -8.64 3.98
C ASP A 75 -13.28 -9.70 3.07
N PHE A 76 -12.55 -10.64 3.66
CA PHE A 76 -11.89 -11.73 2.93
C PHE A 76 -12.84 -12.71 2.28
N ASN A 77 -14.14 -12.67 2.61
CA ASN A 77 -15.15 -13.51 1.98
C ASN A 77 -15.71 -12.89 0.68
N SER A 78 -15.43 -11.64 0.41
CA SER A 78 -15.96 -10.89 -0.74
C SER A 78 -15.16 -11.08 -2.04
N GLY A 79 -14.57 -12.24 -2.27
CA GLY A 79 -13.86 -12.57 -3.52
C GLY A 79 -12.34 -12.67 -3.38
N VAL A 80 -11.64 -12.61 -4.50
CA VAL A 80 -10.18 -12.77 -4.54
C VAL A 80 -9.48 -11.51 -4.05
N HIS A 81 -8.47 -11.71 -3.19
CA HIS A 81 -7.63 -10.65 -2.67
C HIS A 81 -6.17 -10.89 -3.04
N ILE A 82 -5.47 -9.81 -3.39
CA ILE A 82 -4.04 -9.80 -3.66
C ILE A 82 -3.32 -8.88 -2.68
N GLY A 83 -2.12 -9.25 -2.26
CA GLY A 83 -1.21 -8.39 -1.51
C GLY A 83 -0.48 -7.44 -2.46
N VAL A 84 -0.27 -6.20 -2.05
CA VAL A 84 0.52 -5.22 -2.79
C VAL A 84 1.56 -4.63 -1.88
N ILE A 85 2.79 -4.56 -2.38
CA ILE A 85 3.96 -4.08 -1.62
C ILE A 85 4.56 -2.92 -2.38
N ASP A 86 4.82 -1.83 -1.66
CA ASP A 86 5.51 -0.67 -2.22
C ASP A 86 6.16 0.16 -1.09
N CYS A 87 7.17 0.96 -1.44
CA CYS A 87 7.82 1.87 -0.51
C CYS A 87 7.43 3.32 -0.78
N SER A 88 7.42 4.13 0.28
CA SER A 88 7.17 5.57 0.15
C SER A 88 8.23 6.38 0.86
N PHE A 89 8.83 7.32 0.13
CA PHE A 89 9.73 8.32 0.69
C PHE A 89 8.96 9.34 1.54
N ILE A 90 9.51 9.63 2.74
CA ILE A 90 9.01 10.65 3.68
C ILE A 90 10.11 11.70 3.83
N SER A 91 9.79 12.93 3.44
CA SER A 91 10.72 14.05 3.62
C SER A 91 10.96 14.31 5.10
N LYS A 92 12.21 14.29 5.52
CA LYS A 92 12.59 14.51 6.91
C LYS A 92 13.93 15.22 6.98
N SER A 93 14.00 16.24 7.81
CA SER A 93 15.24 16.95 8.15
C SER A 93 15.69 16.62 9.56
N GLY A 94 16.93 16.95 9.88
CA GLY A 94 17.54 16.72 11.20
C GLY A 94 18.61 15.64 11.16
N LYS A 95 19.43 15.56 12.21
CA LYS A 95 20.58 14.63 12.29
C LYS A 95 20.36 13.45 13.23
N LYS A 96 19.35 13.55 14.11
CA LYS A 96 19.12 12.58 15.21
C LYS A 96 17.82 11.79 15.06
N THR A 97 17.23 11.73 13.86
CA THR A 97 16.02 10.95 13.63
C THR A 97 16.40 9.52 13.32
N PHE A 98 15.73 8.55 13.96
CA PHE A 98 15.91 7.13 13.68
C PHE A 98 15.65 6.84 12.19
N GLY A 99 16.45 5.98 11.58
CA GLY A 99 16.28 5.54 10.20
C GLY A 99 16.58 6.58 9.12
N LEU A 100 17.10 7.77 9.46
CA LEU A 100 17.43 8.80 8.48
C LEU A 100 18.58 8.34 7.56
N ASP A 101 18.32 8.25 6.26
CA ASP A 101 19.28 7.81 5.26
C ASP A 101 18.91 8.37 3.88
N LYS A 102 19.67 7.99 2.83
CA LYS A 102 19.36 8.29 1.44
C LYS A 102 18.40 7.27 0.86
N PHE A 103 17.20 7.73 0.52
CA PHE A 103 16.17 6.93 -0.13
C PHE A 103 15.72 7.55 -1.44
N TRP A 104 15.18 6.73 -2.35
CA TRP A 104 14.68 7.20 -3.62
C TRP A 104 13.41 8.04 -3.44
N SER A 105 13.44 9.25 -3.96
CA SER A 105 12.29 10.16 -4.02
C SER A 105 11.73 10.19 -5.43
N GLY A 106 10.54 9.60 -5.65
CA GLY A 106 9.88 9.61 -6.95
C GLY A 106 9.59 11.04 -7.46
N VAL A 107 9.21 11.94 -6.55
CA VAL A 107 8.95 13.36 -6.90
C VAL A 107 10.22 14.08 -7.39
N ALA A 108 11.35 13.77 -6.78
CA ALA A 108 12.62 14.40 -7.14
C ALA A 108 13.42 13.61 -8.18
N SER A 109 12.98 12.39 -8.54
CA SER A 109 13.69 11.45 -9.42
C SER A 109 15.15 11.23 -9.05
N GLN A 110 15.47 11.28 -7.75
CA GLN A 110 16.81 11.07 -7.19
C GLN A 110 16.76 10.60 -5.74
N ALA A 111 17.88 10.07 -5.25
CA ALA A 111 18.03 9.73 -3.83
C ALA A 111 18.19 10.99 -2.99
N LYS A 112 17.36 11.16 -1.96
CA LYS A 112 17.39 12.27 -1.00
C LYS A 112 17.47 11.75 0.43
N TYR A 113 18.04 12.56 1.31
CA TYR A 113 17.96 12.32 2.74
C TYR A 113 16.52 12.45 3.22
N GLY A 114 16.08 11.47 3.99
CA GLY A 114 14.73 11.38 4.52
C GLY A 114 14.51 10.03 5.19
N LEU A 115 13.26 9.64 5.30
CA LEU A 115 12.83 8.33 5.79
C LEU A 115 12.15 7.58 4.65
N GLU A 116 12.09 6.27 4.80
CA GLU A 116 11.32 5.40 3.91
C GLU A 116 10.47 4.46 4.75
N ILE A 117 9.25 4.23 4.31
CA ILE A 117 8.36 3.21 4.86
C ILE A 117 8.09 2.17 3.79
N SER A 118 8.22 0.89 4.15
CA SER A 118 7.72 -0.23 3.37
C SER A 118 6.29 -0.52 3.79
N VAL A 119 5.38 -0.60 2.83
CA VAL A 119 3.94 -0.74 3.07
C VAL A 119 3.41 -1.99 2.41
N LEU A 120 2.65 -2.76 3.18
CA LEU A 120 1.81 -3.84 2.70
C LEU A 120 0.35 -3.39 2.68
N ALA A 121 -0.32 -3.61 1.55
CA ALA A 121 -1.74 -3.37 1.38
C ALA A 121 -2.42 -4.59 0.77
N CYS A 122 -3.74 -4.67 0.92
CA CYS A 122 -4.59 -5.69 0.33
C CYS A 122 -5.54 -5.06 -0.69
N ILE A 123 -5.71 -5.69 -1.85
CA ILE A 123 -6.65 -5.25 -2.87
C ILE A 123 -7.66 -6.34 -3.17
N ASN A 124 -8.95 -6.01 -3.08
CA ASN A 124 -10.01 -6.85 -3.63
C ASN A 124 -10.01 -6.73 -5.15
N VAL A 125 -9.81 -7.84 -5.86
CA VAL A 125 -9.64 -7.88 -7.33
C VAL A 125 -10.91 -7.48 -8.08
N THR A 126 -12.08 -7.74 -7.49
CA THR A 126 -13.37 -7.47 -8.11
C THR A 126 -13.72 -5.98 -8.05
N THR A 127 -13.58 -5.40 -6.87
CA THR A 127 -13.96 -4.00 -6.63
C THR A 127 -12.84 -3.00 -6.88
N GLY A 128 -11.57 -3.46 -6.93
CA GLY A 128 -10.39 -2.61 -6.95
C GLY A 128 -10.14 -1.86 -5.64
N LYS A 129 -10.91 -2.15 -4.58
CA LYS A 129 -10.74 -1.51 -3.27
C LYS A 129 -9.43 -1.92 -2.64
N VAL A 130 -8.60 -0.93 -2.31
CA VAL A 130 -7.35 -1.13 -1.58
C VAL A 130 -7.52 -0.79 -0.11
N THR A 131 -6.96 -1.62 0.77
CA THR A 131 -6.91 -1.45 2.22
C THR A 131 -5.46 -1.53 2.68
N PHE A 132 -4.99 -0.54 3.38
CA PHE A 132 -3.69 -0.57 4.07
C PHE A 132 -3.70 -1.67 5.14
N LEU A 133 -2.60 -2.41 5.27
CA LEU A 133 -2.46 -3.46 6.27
C LEU A 133 -1.40 -3.16 7.31
N ASP A 134 -0.17 -2.88 6.86
CA ASP A 134 0.98 -2.68 7.72
C ASP A 134 2.04 -1.80 7.07
N ALA A 135 2.75 -1.03 7.88
CA ALA A 135 3.89 -0.24 7.45
C ALA A 135 5.04 -0.36 8.44
N THR A 136 6.23 -0.56 7.91
CA THR A 136 7.46 -0.61 8.71
C THR A 136 8.48 0.37 8.16
N GLN A 137 9.12 1.13 9.05
CA GLN A 137 10.14 2.09 8.66
C GLN A 137 11.43 1.37 8.28
N THR A 138 11.98 1.67 7.11
CA THR A 138 13.28 1.14 6.67
C THR A 138 14.40 1.69 7.53
N PRO A 139 15.21 0.85 8.20
CA PRO A 139 16.36 1.31 8.99
C PRO A 139 17.44 1.97 8.12
N SER A 140 18.22 2.86 8.72
CA SER A 140 19.40 3.42 8.08
C SER A 140 20.54 2.39 7.94
N GLY A 141 21.47 2.64 7.01
CA GLY A 141 22.68 1.83 6.84
C GLY A 141 22.50 0.51 6.08
N LEU A 142 21.30 0.21 5.59
CA LEU A 142 21.03 -0.96 4.75
C LEU A 142 21.36 -0.72 3.25
N SER A 143 21.91 0.43 2.91
CA SER A 143 22.49 0.68 1.60
C SER A 143 23.74 -0.20 1.43
N LYS A 144 23.92 -0.77 0.24
CA LYS A 144 25.03 -1.68 -0.10
C LYS A 144 26.37 -1.19 0.46
N LYS A 145 26.77 -1.70 1.61
CA LYS A 145 28.18 -1.83 1.94
C LYS A 145 28.62 -3.17 1.38
N GLU A 146 29.67 -3.21 0.57
CA GLU A 146 30.33 -4.45 0.16
C GLU A 146 30.53 -5.34 1.38
N GLY A 147 30.03 -6.59 1.31
CA GLY A 147 30.16 -7.57 2.39
C GLY A 147 29.07 -7.56 3.47
N SER A 148 28.04 -6.72 3.43
CA SER A 148 26.95 -6.82 4.40
C SER A 148 26.08 -8.05 4.12
N LYS A 149 25.93 -8.94 5.14
CA LYS A 149 25.08 -10.13 5.04
C LYS A 149 23.58 -9.79 4.98
N TYR A 150 23.18 -8.58 5.38
CA TYR A 150 21.80 -8.11 5.49
C TYR A 150 21.61 -6.82 4.67
N SER A 151 20.56 -6.77 3.85
CA SER A 151 20.28 -5.70 2.91
C SER A 151 18.83 -5.21 3.03
N ARG A 152 18.49 -4.09 2.37
CA ARG A 152 17.08 -3.65 2.26
C ARG A 152 16.16 -4.73 1.72
N THR A 153 16.62 -5.55 0.80
CA THR A 153 15.83 -6.66 0.25
C THR A 153 15.48 -7.68 1.32
N ASP A 154 16.40 -7.96 2.24
CA ASP A 154 16.17 -8.87 3.36
C ASP A 154 15.15 -8.26 4.32
N PHE A 155 15.29 -6.99 4.65
CA PHE A 155 14.36 -6.25 5.51
C PHE A 155 12.92 -6.27 4.95
N TYR A 156 12.73 -5.96 3.66
CA TYR A 156 11.40 -6.01 3.05
C TYR A 156 10.82 -7.41 3.01
N LEU A 157 11.67 -8.41 2.76
CA LEU A 157 11.23 -9.80 2.79
C LEU A 157 10.76 -10.22 4.19
N GLU A 158 11.50 -9.87 5.23
CA GLU A 158 11.12 -10.17 6.63
C GLU A 158 9.76 -9.56 6.96
N GLN A 159 9.54 -8.27 6.67
CA GLN A 159 8.24 -7.63 6.87
C GLN A 159 7.10 -8.41 6.18
N ILE A 160 7.32 -8.80 4.92
CA ILE A 160 6.31 -9.57 4.18
C ILE A 160 6.04 -10.90 4.87
N LEU A 161 7.10 -11.64 5.21
CA LEU A 161 7.00 -12.98 5.81
C LEU A 161 6.30 -12.95 7.18
N ASP A 162 6.55 -11.94 7.99
CA ASP A 162 5.89 -11.75 9.27
C ASP A 162 4.38 -11.55 9.11
N CYS A 163 3.96 -10.83 8.06
CA CYS A 163 2.55 -10.62 7.77
C CYS A 163 1.85 -11.86 7.19
N LEU A 164 2.57 -12.78 6.48
CA LEU A 164 1.96 -13.91 5.77
C LEU A 164 1.14 -14.81 6.67
N LYS A 165 1.58 -15.05 7.91
CA LYS A 165 0.89 -15.91 8.89
C LYS A 165 -0.52 -15.42 9.19
N SER A 166 -0.71 -14.11 9.19
CA SER A 166 -1.98 -13.44 9.43
C SER A 166 -2.85 -13.30 8.18
N LEU A 167 -2.30 -13.60 6.99
CA LEU A 167 -2.92 -13.42 5.67
C LEU A 167 -2.93 -14.71 4.83
N PRO A 168 -3.46 -15.84 5.35
CA PRO A 168 -3.35 -17.14 4.67
C PRO A 168 -4.07 -17.16 3.32
N THR A 169 -5.17 -16.41 3.18
CA THR A 169 -6.01 -16.38 1.97
C THR A 169 -5.39 -15.60 0.81
N ILE A 170 -4.41 -14.74 1.08
CA ILE A 170 -3.69 -14.01 0.03
C ILE A 170 -2.62 -14.92 -0.55
N VAL A 171 -2.78 -15.32 -1.81
CA VAL A 171 -1.86 -16.20 -2.54
C VAL A 171 -0.90 -15.41 -3.43
N TYR A 172 -1.38 -14.34 -4.06
CA TYR A 172 -0.62 -13.53 -5.00
C TYR A 172 -0.22 -12.20 -4.39
N TYR A 173 1.06 -11.87 -4.51
CA TYR A 173 1.65 -10.60 -4.12
C TYR A 173 2.12 -9.86 -5.36
N VAL A 174 1.82 -8.57 -5.46
CA VAL A 174 2.15 -7.72 -6.60
C VAL A 174 3.08 -6.60 -6.15
N ALA A 175 4.18 -6.43 -6.85
CA ALA A 175 5.16 -5.41 -6.53
C ALA A 175 5.81 -4.86 -7.82
N ASP A 176 6.47 -3.71 -7.71
CA ASP A 176 7.21 -3.14 -8.83
C ASP A 176 8.48 -3.94 -9.20
N GLY A 177 9.18 -3.52 -10.26
CA GLY A 177 10.39 -4.20 -10.71
C GLY A 177 11.55 -4.16 -9.72
N PHE A 178 11.53 -3.30 -8.71
CA PHE A 178 12.53 -3.29 -7.65
C PHE A 178 12.49 -4.59 -6.82
N TYR A 179 11.31 -5.14 -6.62
CA TYR A 179 11.09 -6.39 -5.88
C TYR A 179 11.34 -7.66 -6.71
N ALA A 180 11.65 -7.53 -8.01
CA ALA A 180 12.12 -8.64 -8.84
C ALA A 180 13.54 -9.06 -8.42
N LYS A 181 13.66 -9.65 -7.23
CA LYS A 181 14.89 -10.14 -6.62
C LYS A 181 14.74 -11.61 -6.25
N GLU A 182 15.81 -12.37 -6.45
CA GLU A 182 15.83 -13.81 -6.17
C GLU A 182 15.38 -14.11 -4.72
N LYS A 183 15.89 -13.36 -3.74
CA LYS A 183 15.52 -13.51 -2.32
C LYS A 183 14.02 -13.35 -2.08
N ILE A 184 13.39 -12.29 -2.65
CA ILE A 184 11.95 -12.05 -2.51
C ILE A 184 11.15 -13.17 -3.17
N ILE A 185 11.53 -13.56 -4.39
CA ILE A 185 10.88 -14.63 -5.13
C ILE A 185 10.94 -15.94 -4.36
N ASN A 186 12.13 -16.33 -3.90
CA ASN A 186 12.34 -17.57 -3.16
C ASN A 186 11.61 -17.53 -1.80
N GLY A 187 11.69 -16.42 -1.07
CA GLY A 187 11.00 -16.25 0.21
C GLY A 187 9.48 -16.42 0.08
N LEU A 188 8.86 -15.77 -0.91
CA LEU A 188 7.43 -15.93 -1.16
C LEU A 188 7.08 -17.35 -1.60
N THR A 189 7.80 -17.91 -2.57
CA THR A 189 7.45 -19.24 -3.12
C THR A 189 7.69 -20.38 -2.13
N SER A 190 8.69 -20.28 -1.24
CA SER A 190 8.91 -21.23 -0.16
C SER A 190 7.76 -21.24 0.87
N ASN A 191 6.97 -20.16 0.91
CA ASN A 191 5.78 -20.04 1.76
C ASN A 191 4.47 -20.28 0.98
N GLY A 192 4.52 -20.89 -0.21
CA GLY A 192 3.35 -21.19 -1.02
C GLY A 192 2.67 -19.95 -1.60
N LYS A 193 3.39 -18.83 -1.71
CA LYS A 193 2.89 -17.57 -2.27
C LYS A 193 3.56 -17.29 -3.61
N HIS A 194 2.91 -16.47 -4.43
CA HIS A 194 3.38 -16.12 -5.75
C HIS A 194 3.63 -14.62 -5.87
N LEU A 195 4.68 -14.24 -6.62
CA LEU A 195 4.98 -12.86 -6.97
C LEU A 195 4.58 -12.57 -8.41
N ILE A 196 3.90 -11.44 -8.60
CA ILE A 196 3.68 -10.83 -9.91
C ILE A 196 4.43 -9.50 -9.91
N THR A 197 5.33 -9.32 -10.88
CA THR A 197 6.20 -8.15 -10.92
C THR A 197 6.54 -7.75 -12.36
N LYS A 198 7.04 -6.53 -12.53
CA LYS A 198 7.58 -6.06 -13.80
C LYS A 198 9.03 -6.50 -13.93
N LEU A 199 9.39 -7.06 -15.07
CA LEU A 199 10.77 -7.31 -15.43
C LEU A 199 11.38 -6.11 -16.15
N ARG A 200 12.70 -6.05 -16.19
CA ARG A 200 13.44 -5.09 -17.01
C ARG A 200 13.18 -5.41 -18.48
N SER A 201 13.21 -4.38 -19.33
CA SER A 201 13.03 -4.53 -20.78
C SER A 201 14.14 -5.32 -21.46
N ASP A 202 15.30 -5.45 -20.80
CA ASP A 202 16.46 -6.21 -21.25
C ASP A 202 16.67 -7.53 -20.47
N ALA A 203 15.62 -8.06 -19.84
CA ALA A 203 15.71 -9.26 -19.02
C ALA A 203 16.27 -10.46 -19.80
N ASN A 204 17.22 -11.18 -19.19
CA ASN A 204 17.84 -12.36 -19.81
C ASN A 204 16.89 -13.57 -19.73
N LEU A 205 16.05 -13.70 -20.75
CA LEU A 205 15.02 -14.75 -20.86
C LEU A 205 15.36 -15.73 -21.99
N LYS A 206 15.04 -17.02 -21.77
CA LYS A 206 15.20 -18.08 -22.77
C LYS A 206 13.90 -18.82 -23.01
N TYR A 207 13.65 -19.16 -24.26
CA TYR A 207 12.55 -20.04 -24.64
C TYR A 207 12.84 -21.47 -24.16
N LEU A 208 11.84 -22.14 -23.63
CA LEU A 208 11.92 -23.56 -23.31
C LEU A 208 11.99 -24.39 -24.58
N ASN A 209 12.69 -25.49 -24.54
CA ASN A 209 12.71 -26.45 -25.65
C ASN A 209 11.58 -27.46 -25.46
N GLU A 210 10.53 -27.35 -26.25
CA GLU A 210 9.38 -28.26 -26.23
C GLU A 210 9.54 -29.46 -27.17
N LYS A 211 10.62 -29.46 -27.98
CA LYS A 211 10.84 -30.56 -28.92
C LYS A 211 11.33 -31.81 -28.17
N PRO A 212 10.64 -32.95 -28.33
CA PRO A 212 11.09 -34.20 -27.73
C PRO A 212 12.44 -34.60 -28.30
N ARG A 213 13.22 -35.33 -27.49
CA ARG A 213 14.49 -35.90 -27.96
C ARG A 213 14.21 -36.95 -29.05
N LEU A 214 14.89 -36.83 -30.16
CA LEU A 214 14.80 -37.83 -31.22
C LEU A 214 15.53 -39.11 -30.77
N LYS A 215 14.96 -40.28 -31.12
CA LYS A 215 15.56 -41.60 -30.86
C LYS A 215 16.91 -41.67 -31.58
N GLY A 216 17.99 -42.01 -30.85
CA GLY A 216 19.37 -42.09 -31.41
C GLY A 216 20.20 -40.80 -31.26
N GLN A 217 19.65 -39.70 -30.77
CA GLN A 217 20.40 -38.46 -30.55
C GLN A 217 21.38 -38.58 -29.38
N ARG A 218 22.68 -38.32 -29.62
CA ARG A 218 23.71 -38.33 -28.56
C ARG A 218 23.71 -37.04 -27.76
N GLY A 219 24.15 -37.12 -26.49
CA GLY A 219 24.29 -35.97 -25.58
C GLY A 219 23.04 -35.66 -24.75
N ALA A 220 23.12 -34.66 -23.85
CA ALA A 220 21.98 -34.22 -23.05
C ALA A 220 20.92 -33.49 -23.88
N SER A 221 19.65 -33.64 -23.50
CA SER A 221 18.55 -32.90 -24.15
C SER A 221 18.73 -31.41 -23.97
N ARG A 222 18.55 -30.64 -25.05
CA ARG A 222 18.55 -29.17 -24.96
C ARG A 222 17.37 -28.70 -24.09
N LYS A 223 17.67 -28.00 -23.00
CA LYS A 223 16.65 -27.41 -22.11
C LYS A 223 16.01 -26.17 -22.73
N TYR A 224 16.72 -25.43 -23.57
CA TYR A 224 16.31 -24.14 -24.13
C TYR A 224 16.47 -24.12 -25.64
N SER A 225 15.53 -23.46 -26.34
CA SER A 225 15.52 -23.33 -27.80
C SER A 225 16.09 -21.99 -28.31
N GLY A 226 16.55 -21.11 -27.41
CA GLY A 226 17.17 -19.83 -27.74
C GLY A 226 16.87 -18.74 -26.71
N LYS A 227 17.53 -17.60 -26.89
CA LYS A 227 17.32 -16.40 -26.08
C LYS A 227 16.19 -15.55 -26.67
N VAL A 228 15.41 -14.88 -25.81
CA VAL A 228 14.46 -13.86 -26.27
C VAL A 228 15.27 -12.62 -26.68
N ASP A 229 15.11 -12.18 -27.92
CA ASP A 229 15.80 -11.01 -28.46
C ASP A 229 14.90 -9.78 -28.36
N PHE A 230 15.27 -8.85 -27.47
CA PHE A 230 14.58 -7.59 -27.27
C PHE A 230 15.22 -6.51 -28.11
N LYS A 231 14.46 -5.93 -29.03
CA LYS A 231 14.86 -4.73 -29.79
C LYS A 231 14.36 -3.47 -29.11
N LYS A 232 14.91 -2.33 -29.54
CA LYS A 232 14.54 -1.00 -29.01
C LYS A 232 13.01 -0.73 -29.06
N ASN A 233 12.28 -1.36 -30.01
CA ASN A 233 10.86 -1.16 -30.24
C ASN A 233 10.05 -2.47 -30.21
N GLY A 234 10.43 -3.43 -29.35
CA GLY A 234 9.65 -4.66 -29.20
C GLY A 234 10.51 -5.94 -29.18
N ILE A 235 9.88 -7.06 -29.47
CA ILE A 235 10.51 -8.37 -29.58
C ILE A 235 10.68 -8.67 -31.09
N SER A 236 11.85 -9.21 -31.45
CA SER A 236 12.18 -9.48 -32.86
C SER A 236 11.28 -10.54 -33.50
N ASP A 237 10.74 -11.46 -32.70
CA ASP A 237 9.94 -12.59 -33.18
C ASP A 237 8.77 -12.86 -32.24
N LEU A 238 7.60 -12.30 -32.59
CA LEU A 238 6.34 -12.54 -31.89
C LEU A 238 5.70 -13.88 -32.20
N SER A 239 6.16 -14.60 -33.27
CA SER A 239 5.59 -15.90 -33.63
C SER A 239 5.74 -16.96 -32.55
N LYS A 240 6.73 -16.78 -31.65
CA LYS A 240 6.96 -17.65 -30.48
C LYS A 240 6.11 -17.32 -29.27
N TRP A 241 5.29 -16.27 -29.36
CA TRP A 241 4.43 -15.84 -28.27
C TRP A 241 2.97 -16.17 -28.59
N ILE A 242 2.23 -16.57 -27.58
CA ILE A 242 0.80 -16.83 -27.68
C ILE A 242 0.07 -15.49 -27.59
N LEU A 243 -0.67 -15.12 -28.62
CA LEU A 243 -1.55 -13.97 -28.62
C LEU A 243 -2.78 -14.27 -27.74
N VAL A 244 -3.01 -13.45 -26.72
CA VAL A 244 -4.16 -13.54 -25.81
C VAL A 244 -5.29 -12.61 -26.25
N GLY A 245 -4.94 -11.47 -26.85
CA GLY A 245 -5.88 -10.46 -27.34
C GLY A 245 -5.58 -9.06 -26.82
N LEU A 246 -6.56 -8.18 -26.88
CA LEU A 246 -6.46 -6.82 -26.37
C LEU A 246 -6.74 -6.77 -24.86
N ASP A 247 -6.14 -5.78 -24.19
CA ASP A 247 -6.47 -5.47 -22.80
C ASP A 247 -7.86 -4.81 -22.71
N GLU A 248 -8.71 -5.28 -21.80
CA GLU A 248 -10.09 -4.81 -21.66
C GLU A 248 -10.17 -3.34 -21.23
N LYS A 249 -9.26 -2.92 -20.34
CA LYS A 249 -9.23 -1.55 -19.81
C LYS A 249 -8.48 -0.60 -20.74
N TYR A 250 -7.47 -1.10 -21.44
CA TYR A 250 -6.61 -0.31 -22.32
C TYR A 250 -6.51 -0.96 -23.71
N PRO A 251 -7.52 -0.77 -24.61
CA PRO A 251 -7.60 -1.45 -25.89
C PRO A 251 -6.41 -1.23 -26.85
N HIS A 252 -5.54 -0.25 -26.55
CA HIS A 252 -4.31 -0.03 -27.30
C HIS A 252 -3.14 -0.92 -26.84
N LEU A 253 -3.36 -1.77 -25.82
CA LEU A 253 -2.40 -2.76 -25.36
C LEU A 253 -2.79 -4.14 -25.87
N THR A 254 -1.88 -4.80 -26.59
CA THR A 254 -2.01 -6.20 -26.98
C THR A 254 -1.27 -7.07 -26.01
N ILE A 255 -1.92 -8.12 -25.53
CA ILE A 255 -1.41 -9.08 -24.55
C ILE A 255 -0.87 -10.29 -25.27
N TYR A 256 0.39 -10.60 -25.07
CA TYR A 256 1.03 -11.87 -25.46
C TYR A 256 1.53 -12.58 -24.21
N THR A 257 1.62 -13.90 -24.25
CA THR A 257 2.13 -14.69 -23.14
C THR A 257 3.08 -15.79 -23.59
N GLN A 258 4.03 -16.14 -22.73
CA GLN A 258 4.93 -17.27 -22.92
C GLN A 258 5.51 -17.74 -21.59
N LYS A 259 5.80 -19.04 -21.47
CA LYS A 259 6.59 -19.60 -20.36
C LYS A 259 8.06 -19.50 -20.70
N LEU A 260 8.80 -18.69 -19.94
CA LEU A 260 10.19 -18.40 -20.22
C LEU A 260 11.06 -18.71 -18.99
N TYR A 261 12.25 -19.24 -19.25
CA TYR A 261 13.28 -19.38 -18.23
C TYR A 261 14.03 -18.06 -18.06
N ALA A 262 14.03 -17.53 -16.86
CA ALA A 262 14.74 -16.32 -16.51
C ALA A 262 16.10 -16.68 -15.88
N VAL A 263 17.17 -16.40 -16.62
CA VAL A 263 18.54 -16.84 -16.25
C VAL A 263 18.97 -16.26 -14.90
N ASN A 264 18.65 -15.01 -14.65
CA ASN A 264 19.06 -14.31 -13.41
C ASN A 264 18.34 -14.83 -12.15
N PHE A 265 17.29 -15.63 -12.29
CA PHE A 265 16.48 -16.15 -11.20
C PHE A 265 16.50 -17.69 -11.15
N ASP A 266 17.20 -18.34 -12.08
CA ASP A 266 17.23 -19.80 -12.25
C ASP A 266 15.82 -20.44 -12.17
N ARG A 267 14.83 -19.80 -12.84
CA ARG A 267 13.42 -20.18 -12.71
C ARG A 267 12.62 -19.92 -13.99
N ILE A 268 11.57 -20.73 -14.16
CA ILE A 268 10.56 -20.51 -15.20
C ILE A 268 9.48 -19.57 -14.63
N PHE A 269 9.10 -18.58 -15.43
CA PHE A 269 7.98 -17.66 -15.17
C PHE A 269 6.90 -17.80 -16.23
N GLY A 270 5.65 -17.55 -15.86
CA GLY A 270 4.63 -17.10 -16.78
C GLY A 270 4.89 -15.64 -17.11
N VAL A 271 5.33 -15.36 -18.34
CA VAL A 271 5.68 -13.99 -18.75
C VAL A 271 4.59 -13.44 -19.67
N VAL A 272 4.17 -12.21 -19.38
CA VAL A 272 3.25 -11.45 -20.20
C VAL A 272 3.97 -10.28 -20.83
N LEU A 273 3.86 -10.16 -22.14
CA LEU A 273 4.28 -9.01 -22.90
C LEU A 273 3.05 -8.14 -23.20
N LEU A 274 3.05 -6.92 -22.70
CA LEU A 274 2.08 -5.89 -23.03
C LEU A 274 2.69 -4.98 -24.10
N LEU A 275 2.21 -5.07 -25.33
CA LEU A 275 2.67 -4.27 -26.47
C LEU A 275 1.69 -3.13 -26.71
N ASN A 276 2.16 -1.89 -26.63
CA ASN A 276 1.38 -0.72 -26.99
C ASN A 276 1.38 -0.54 -28.53
N THR A 277 0.27 -0.77 -29.16
CA THR A 277 0.13 -0.71 -30.64
C THR A 277 0.31 0.68 -31.22
N LYS A 278 0.11 1.73 -30.40
CA LYS A 278 0.28 3.14 -30.85
C LYS A 278 1.74 3.62 -30.82
N THR A 279 2.50 3.14 -29.83
CA THR A 279 3.86 3.63 -29.58
C THR A 279 4.95 2.60 -29.82
N ASN A 280 4.58 1.35 -30.08
CA ASN A 280 5.45 0.17 -30.14
C ASN A 280 6.32 -0.05 -28.88
N LYS A 281 5.98 0.61 -27.76
CA LYS A 281 6.62 0.34 -26.47
C LYS A 281 6.02 -0.88 -25.83
N TYR A 282 6.81 -1.60 -25.06
CA TYR A 282 6.35 -2.79 -24.39
C TYR A 282 6.70 -2.80 -22.89
N VAL A 283 5.97 -3.61 -22.15
CA VAL A 283 6.22 -3.91 -20.74
C VAL A 283 6.22 -5.43 -20.58
N LEU A 284 7.19 -5.93 -19.79
CA LEU A 284 7.25 -7.33 -19.43
C LEU A 284 6.76 -7.50 -17.98
N LEU A 285 5.72 -8.31 -17.80
CA LEU A 285 5.25 -8.76 -16.51
C LEU A 285 5.61 -10.24 -16.33
N ALA A 286 5.90 -10.64 -15.10
CA ALA A 286 6.22 -12.02 -14.79
C ALA A 286 5.45 -12.48 -13.55
N SER A 287 4.96 -13.71 -13.59
CA SER A 287 4.38 -14.42 -12.47
C SER A 287 5.22 -15.65 -12.14
N THR A 288 5.49 -15.88 -10.85
CA THR A 288 6.11 -17.13 -10.38
C THR A 288 5.16 -18.32 -10.48
N ASP A 289 3.85 -18.07 -10.57
CA ASP A 289 2.87 -19.08 -10.96
C ASP A 289 2.79 -19.13 -12.49
N THR A 290 3.33 -20.19 -13.08
CA THR A 290 3.35 -20.39 -14.53
C THR A 290 2.02 -20.87 -15.11
N LYS A 291 1.03 -21.14 -14.26
CA LYS A 291 -0.34 -21.56 -14.66
C LYS A 291 -1.34 -20.42 -14.60
N LEU A 292 -0.99 -19.30 -13.96
CA LEU A 292 -1.88 -18.15 -13.86
C LEU A 292 -2.15 -17.56 -15.24
N ASP A 293 -3.42 -17.32 -15.52
CA ASP A 293 -3.88 -16.71 -16.78
C ASP A 293 -3.25 -15.33 -17.04
N ALA A 294 -2.87 -15.06 -18.28
CA ALA A 294 -2.18 -13.83 -18.67
C ALA A 294 -3.02 -12.56 -18.42
N ARG A 295 -4.35 -12.64 -18.60
CA ARG A 295 -5.25 -11.52 -18.31
C ARG A 295 -5.30 -11.23 -16.81
N LEU A 296 -5.25 -12.27 -15.95
CA LEU A 296 -5.17 -12.12 -14.51
C LEU A 296 -3.82 -11.52 -14.08
N ILE A 297 -2.69 -11.97 -14.66
CA ILE A 297 -1.38 -11.36 -14.41
C ILE A 297 -1.43 -9.86 -14.72
N THR A 298 -1.98 -9.50 -15.88
CA THR A 298 -2.14 -8.12 -16.33
C THR A 298 -3.02 -7.32 -15.36
N LYS A 299 -4.21 -7.84 -15.04
CA LYS A 299 -5.18 -7.21 -14.14
C LYS A 299 -4.58 -6.98 -12.75
N TYR A 300 -3.93 -8.00 -12.18
CA TYR A 300 -3.34 -7.89 -10.85
C TYR A 300 -2.23 -6.83 -10.82
N TYR A 301 -1.38 -6.81 -11.84
CA TYR A 301 -0.33 -5.81 -11.92
C TYR A 301 -0.87 -4.38 -12.10
N GLN A 302 -1.92 -4.20 -12.91
CA GLN A 302 -2.58 -2.89 -13.07
C GLN A 302 -3.20 -2.41 -11.76
N LEU A 303 -3.76 -3.32 -10.94
CA LEU A 303 -4.33 -2.99 -9.64
C LEU A 303 -3.27 -2.50 -8.64
N ARG A 304 -2.00 -2.85 -8.80
CA ARG A 304 -0.90 -2.38 -7.94
C ARG A 304 -0.93 -0.86 -7.74
N PHE A 305 -1.29 -0.12 -8.77
CA PHE A 305 -1.34 1.35 -8.70
C PHE A 305 -2.28 1.90 -7.60
N GLN A 306 -3.21 1.09 -7.11
CA GLN A 306 -4.12 1.51 -6.03
C GLN A 306 -3.40 1.85 -4.72
N ILE A 307 -2.20 1.29 -4.45
CA ILE A 307 -1.42 1.63 -3.26
C ILE A 307 -0.94 3.09 -3.29
N GLU A 308 -0.69 3.64 -4.48
CA GLU A 308 -0.27 5.04 -4.65
C GLU A 308 -1.36 6.01 -4.19
N PHE A 309 -2.64 5.63 -4.31
CA PHE A 309 -3.74 6.42 -3.75
C PHE A 309 -3.79 6.39 -2.21
N ILE A 310 -3.33 5.29 -1.57
CA ILE A 310 -3.16 5.28 -0.10
C ILE A 310 -2.09 6.30 0.30
N PHE A 311 -0.93 6.27 -0.35
CA PHE A 311 0.15 7.22 -0.06
C PHE A 311 -0.26 8.67 -0.31
N ARG A 312 -0.95 8.93 -1.41
CA ARG A 312 -1.46 10.27 -1.74
C ARG A 312 -2.41 10.76 -0.65
N ASP A 313 -3.42 9.97 -0.30
CA ASP A 313 -4.44 10.36 0.69
C ASP A 313 -3.81 10.53 2.09
N ALA A 314 -2.87 9.65 2.46
CA ALA A 314 -2.15 9.74 3.73
C ALA A 314 -1.27 10.99 3.81
N LYS A 315 -0.55 11.34 2.73
CA LYS A 315 0.29 12.55 2.66
C LYS A 315 -0.54 13.83 2.63
N GLN A 316 -1.62 13.84 1.87
CA GLN A 316 -2.42 15.04 1.64
C GLN A 316 -3.35 15.35 2.82
N PHE A 317 -3.97 14.35 3.42
CA PHE A 317 -5.04 14.53 4.41
C PHE A 317 -4.68 14.04 5.81
N MET A 318 -3.89 12.97 5.94
CA MET A 318 -3.66 12.31 7.23
C MET A 318 -2.32 12.67 7.87
N GLY A 319 -1.55 13.59 7.26
CA GLY A 319 -0.32 14.11 7.85
C GLY A 319 0.83 13.12 7.90
N LEU A 320 0.92 12.17 6.95
CA LEU A 320 2.00 11.18 6.89
C LEU A 320 3.40 11.83 6.87
N ASN A 321 3.53 13.03 6.28
CA ASN A 321 4.80 13.78 6.21
C ASN A 321 5.05 14.69 7.43
N ASP A 322 4.11 14.79 8.38
CA ASP A 322 4.14 15.82 9.42
C ASP A 322 4.88 15.39 10.69
N CYS A 323 5.30 14.12 10.78
CA CYS A 323 5.91 13.57 11.98
C CYS A 323 7.16 14.33 12.42
N GLN A 324 7.13 14.86 13.64
CA GLN A 324 8.27 15.54 14.27
C GLN A 324 9.02 14.65 15.26
N ALA A 325 8.54 13.45 15.53
CA ALA A 325 9.23 12.49 16.39
C ALA A 325 10.59 12.10 15.79
N ARG A 326 11.49 11.65 16.68
CA ARG A 326 12.83 11.16 16.32
C ARG A 326 13.06 9.71 16.75
N ASP A 327 12.24 9.25 17.65
CA ASP A 327 12.25 7.93 18.26
C ASP A 327 11.55 6.92 17.35
N GLU A 328 12.09 5.71 17.25
CA GLU A 328 11.62 4.63 16.37
C GLU A 328 10.14 4.31 16.61
N ASN A 329 9.76 4.03 17.85
CA ASN A 329 8.39 3.62 18.18
C ASN A 329 7.37 4.72 17.84
N LYS A 330 7.72 5.99 18.08
CA LYS A 330 6.83 7.11 17.78
C LYS A 330 6.71 7.38 16.28
N LEU A 331 7.78 7.12 15.52
CA LEU A 331 7.76 7.21 14.06
C LEU A 331 6.88 6.10 13.49
N ASP A 332 7.08 4.86 13.93
CA ASP A 332 6.29 3.70 13.53
C ASP A 332 4.80 3.93 13.82
N TYR A 333 4.47 4.32 15.05
CA TYR A 333 3.10 4.62 15.44
C TYR A 333 2.48 5.72 14.57
N HIS A 334 3.22 6.80 14.29
CA HIS A 334 2.74 7.90 13.45
C HIS A 334 2.41 7.45 12.03
N PHE A 335 3.32 6.68 11.41
CA PHE A 335 3.13 6.22 10.03
C PHE A 335 1.94 5.27 9.93
N ASN A 336 1.86 4.31 10.82
CA ASN A 336 0.75 3.37 10.87
C ASN A 336 -0.58 4.08 11.18
N ALA A 337 -0.62 5.02 12.12
CA ALA A 337 -1.82 5.81 12.43
C ALA A 337 -2.28 6.64 11.22
N SER A 338 -1.36 7.32 10.52
CA SER A 338 -1.69 8.10 9.31
C SER A 338 -2.28 7.22 8.20
N LEU A 339 -1.72 6.03 7.97
CA LEU A 339 -2.20 5.10 6.95
C LEU A 339 -3.51 4.41 7.35
N THR A 340 -3.66 4.03 8.63
CA THR A 340 -4.92 3.49 9.18
C THR A 340 -6.06 4.51 9.08
N ALA A 341 -5.77 5.80 9.29
CA ALA A 341 -6.75 6.87 9.11
C ALA A 341 -7.36 6.89 7.70
N VAL A 342 -6.58 6.55 6.66
CA VAL A 342 -7.11 6.41 5.29
C VAL A 342 -8.16 5.30 5.21
N ASN A 343 -7.93 4.14 5.86
CA ASN A 343 -8.91 3.05 5.90
C ASN A 343 -10.22 3.48 6.59
N ILE A 344 -10.10 4.13 7.75
CA ILE A 344 -11.25 4.61 8.54
C ILE A 344 -12.05 5.62 7.71
N ALA A 345 -11.39 6.64 7.14
CA ALA A 345 -12.04 7.66 6.35
C ALA A 345 -12.74 7.06 5.11
N ARG A 346 -12.08 6.15 4.39
CA ARG A 346 -12.68 5.46 3.23
C ARG A 346 -13.88 4.61 3.64
N LYS A 347 -13.83 3.94 4.80
CA LYS A 347 -14.98 3.19 5.33
C LYS A 347 -16.15 4.13 5.66
N ALA A 348 -15.88 5.27 6.32
CA ALA A 348 -16.90 6.28 6.63
C ALA A 348 -17.54 6.86 5.35
N ILE A 349 -16.72 7.23 4.37
CA ILE A 349 -17.17 7.76 3.07
C ILE A 349 -18.05 6.77 2.30
N GLN A 350 -17.80 5.47 2.45
CA GLN A 350 -18.63 4.43 1.83
C GLN A 350 -19.96 4.20 2.54
N GLN A 351 -20.04 4.49 3.83
CA GLN A 351 -21.23 4.27 4.66
C GLN A 351 -22.23 5.42 4.61
N ASP A 352 -21.79 6.62 4.23
CA ASP A 352 -22.62 7.81 4.30
C ASP A 352 -22.40 8.70 3.07
N GLU A 353 -23.47 8.92 2.31
CA GLU A 353 -23.46 9.71 1.08
C GLU A 353 -23.21 11.20 1.33
N ILE A 354 -23.40 11.68 2.57
CA ILE A 354 -23.16 13.07 2.95
C ILE A 354 -21.74 13.56 2.62
N TYR A 355 -20.79 12.64 2.50
CA TYR A 355 -19.41 12.97 2.13
C TYR A 355 -19.18 13.04 0.61
N ASN A 356 -20.19 12.76 -0.19
CA ASN A 356 -20.13 12.78 -1.66
C ASN A 356 -18.87 12.07 -2.22
N LYS A 357 -18.56 10.87 -1.69
CA LYS A 357 -17.40 10.05 -2.06
C LYS A 357 -16.05 10.79 -2.02
N SER A 358 -15.96 11.91 -1.29
CA SER A 358 -14.80 12.80 -1.26
C SER A 358 -14.09 12.80 0.09
N MET A 359 -12.77 12.54 0.07
CA MET A 359 -11.91 12.64 1.26
C MET A 359 -11.88 14.08 1.79
N ASN A 360 -11.84 15.08 0.90
CA ASN A 360 -11.85 16.48 1.30
C ASN A 360 -13.16 16.88 2.01
N ASN A 361 -14.31 16.43 1.49
CA ASN A 361 -15.60 16.68 2.12
C ASN A 361 -15.69 15.99 3.48
N PHE A 362 -15.19 14.75 3.59
CA PHE A 362 -15.12 14.03 4.86
C PHE A 362 -14.31 14.84 5.91
N MET A 363 -13.09 15.26 5.57
CA MET A 363 -12.23 16.02 6.48
C MET A 363 -12.88 17.35 6.90
N ARG A 364 -13.46 18.07 5.94
CA ARG A 364 -14.15 19.35 6.19
C ARG A 364 -15.38 19.17 7.07
N TYR A 365 -16.16 18.13 6.82
CA TYR A 365 -17.33 17.80 7.64
C TYR A 365 -16.92 17.50 9.10
N GLN A 366 -15.89 16.67 9.31
CA GLN A 366 -15.43 16.32 10.66
C GLN A 366 -14.90 17.54 11.41
N TYR A 367 -14.17 18.43 10.73
CA TYR A 367 -13.72 19.68 11.30
C TYR A 367 -14.89 20.59 11.67
N ASN A 368 -15.81 20.84 10.74
CA ASN A 368 -16.96 21.71 10.97
C ASN A 368 -17.84 21.19 12.10
N ARG A 369 -18.07 19.88 12.13
CA ARG A 369 -18.82 19.22 13.21
C ARG A 369 -18.16 19.44 14.57
N LYS A 370 -16.87 19.21 14.70
CA LYS A 370 -16.13 19.43 15.95
C LYS A 370 -16.20 20.90 16.37
N PHE A 371 -16.07 21.81 15.42
CA PHE A 371 -16.19 23.25 15.67
C PHE A 371 -17.60 23.63 16.17
N ALA A 372 -18.65 23.16 15.49
CA ALA A 372 -20.03 23.38 15.88
C ALA A 372 -20.33 22.78 17.27
N GLU A 373 -19.90 21.54 17.55
CA GLU A 373 -20.04 20.90 18.86
C GLU A 373 -19.37 21.75 19.98
N THR A 374 -18.22 22.37 19.68
CA THR A 374 -17.52 23.23 20.64
C THR A 374 -18.27 24.52 20.91
N ILE A 375 -18.82 25.16 19.86
CA ILE A 375 -19.67 26.37 19.99
C ILE A 375 -20.94 26.02 20.77
N TYR A 376 -21.63 24.96 20.36
CA TYR A 376 -22.87 24.51 21.03
C TYR A 376 -22.65 24.25 22.51
N TYR A 377 -21.58 23.54 22.89
CA TYR A 377 -21.24 23.27 24.29
C TYR A 377 -21.02 24.58 25.09
N LYS A 378 -20.34 25.57 24.49
CA LYS A 378 -20.10 26.85 25.16
C LYS A 378 -21.37 27.67 25.31
N LEU A 379 -22.27 27.60 24.34
CA LEU A 379 -23.52 28.38 24.31
C LEU A 379 -24.63 27.68 25.10
N SER A 380 -24.65 26.36 25.21
CA SER A 380 -25.58 25.59 26.05
C SER A 380 -25.42 25.82 27.55
N GLN A 381 -24.37 26.54 27.92
CA GLN A 381 -24.24 27.09 29.29
C GLN A 381 -25.07 28.38 29.49
N ASN A 382 -25.72 28.91 28.43
CA ASN A 382 -26.59 30.10 28.41
C ASN A 382 -27.93 29.73 27.76
N ASP A 383 -29.05 30.32 28.19
CA ASP A 383 -30.44 29.92 27.87
C ASP A 383 -30.94 30.15 26.42
N GLU A 384 -30.08 30.36 25.40
CA GLU A 384 -30.48 30.59 24.00
C GLU A 384 -30.39 29.30 23.15
N PHE A 385 -31.13 28.27 23.51
CA PHE A 385 -31.00 26.91 22.99
C PHE A 385 -31.48 26.70 21.55
N ASP A 386 -32.63 27.25 21.15
CA ASP A 386 -33.34 26.86 19.89
C ASP A 386 -32.70 27.42 18.60
N LEU A 387 -32.20 28.64 18.62
CA LEU A 387 -31.52 29.26 17.47
C LEU A 387 -30.20 28.57 17.15
N ILE A 388 -29.53 28.17 18.17
CA ILE A 388 -28.20 27.48 18.10
C ILE A 388 -28.35 26.11 17.49
N GLN A 389 -29.43 25.37 17.75
CA GLN A 389 -29.69 24.05 17.22
C GLN A 389 -29.84 24.06 15.69
N SER A 390 -30.52 25.04 15.12
CA SER A 390 -30.69 25.17 13.65
C SER A 390 -29.34 25.45 12.94
N ILE A 391 -28.52 26.31 13.50
CA ILE A 391 -27.17 26.63 12.99
C ILE A 391 -26.25 25.39 13.12
N TRP A 392 -26.34 24.67 14.24
CA TRP A 392 -25.53 23.48 14.49
C TRP A 392 -25.79 22.35 13.48
N LEU A 393 -27.05 22.15 13.06
CA LEU A 393 -27.39 21.11 12.08
C LEU A 393 -26.81 21.38 10.69
N GLN A 394 -26.63 22.63 10.30
CA GLN A 394 -26.11 23.02 8.97
C GLN A 394 -24.60 23.21 8.95
N ALA A 395 -23.98 23.58 10.05
CA ALA A 395 -22.57 23.90 10.15
C ALA A 395 -21.62 22.77 9.63
N PRO A 396 -21.88 21.46 9.84
CA PRO A 396 -21.04 20.41 9.31
C PRO A 396 -20.92 20.38 7.79
N MET A 397 -21.90 20.90 7.07
CA MET A 397 -21.93 20.92 5.61
C MET A 397 -21.27 22.16 4.99
N TRP A 398 -20.92 23.16 5.78
CA TRP A 398 -20.35 24.40 5.25
C TRP A 398 -19.07 24.19 4.48
N GLY A 399 -19.05 24.71 3.26
CA GLY A 399 -17.93 24.63 2.34
C GLY A 399 -17.72 23.24 1.70
N ASN A 400 -18.64 22.27 1.89
CA ASN A 400 -18.66 21.05 1.10
C ASN A 400 -19.21 21.36 -0.30
N LEU A 401 -18.62 20.74 -1.32
CA LEU A 401 -19.16 20.82 -2.68
C LEU A 401 -20.39 19.89 -2.76
N VAL A 402 -21.52 20.50 -3.13
CA VAL A 402 -22.73 19.77 -3.51
C VAL A 402 -22.62 19.53 -5.02
N THR A 403 -22.52 18.30 -5.46
CA THR A 403 -22.53 17.91 -6.89
C THR A 403 -23.91 17.51 -7.30
#